data_7e2c72f3699610ee1072e1e0a3ed8c36
#
_entry.id   7e2c72f3699610ee1072e1e0a3ed8c36
#
_cell.length_a   1.000
_cell.length_b   1.000
_cell.length_c   1.000
_cell.angle_alpha   90.00
_cell.angle_beta   90.00
_cell.angle_gamma   90.00
#
_symmetry.space_group_name_H-M   'P 1'
#
loop_
_entity.id
_entity.type
_entity.pdbx_description
1 polymer ?
#
loop_
_entity_poly.entity_id
_entity_poly.type
_entity_poly.pdbx_seq_one_letter_code
_entity_poly.pdbx_strand_id
1 'polypeptide(L)'
;MGMFVLFADDTNIFIEGASAEEAYKKGNLLLRCLYRYMVLNKLHINMSKCCYIHFKPHTRSENQEPDVNLELEIDGFKIKQCTETRFLGVIIDDKLNWDAHIRYLKRKLNYAVATLNRIRDSIPIHMHRDLYYTLFESHMSYCISAWGSAAQFRINSLWVIQKHCVRVLFGDKAAYLEKKSTCARARPLEQQILGAGFYKLESTKLLFLNNKILSIHNMYLYHCFVETLKILKLRQPISLFSKYNLSDRKPTLLINSFLSSDFISRSTSIWNDIASIFKLVDFSVKIGSLKKRLKNALLQMQHRENPNDWTAEDFNIKKICPESVKDH
;
A
#
# COMPACT_ATOMS: atom_id res chain seq x y z
N MET A 1 27.22 4.09 -8.11
CA MET A 1 26.94 2.98 -9.04
C MET A 1 25.48 3.07 -9.43
N GLY A 2 25.11 2.89 -10.70
CA GLY A 2 23.70 2.95 -11.11
C GLY A 2 23.09 1.54 -11.08
N MET A 3 21.82 1.43 -10.68
CA MET A 3 21.06 0.18 -10.74
C MET A 3 20.05 0.22 -11.88
N PHE A 4 20.11 -0.78 -12.76
CA PHE A 4 19.16 -0.94 -13.86
C PHE A 4 18.05 -1.91 -13.45
N VAL A 5 16.81 -1.53 -13.69
CA VAL A 5 15.63 -2.39 -13.52
C VAL A 5 14.90 -2.43 -14.86
N LEU A 6 14.89 -3.62 -15.45
CA LEU A 6 14.28 -3.89 -16.75
C LEU A 6 12.98 -4.66 -16.55
N PHE A 7 11.92 -4.24 -17.21
CA PHE A 7 10.65 -4.95 -17.22
C PHE A 7 10.01 -4.79 -18.62
N ALA A 8 10.00 -5.87 -19.38
CA ALA A 8 9.64 -5.86 -20.79
C ALA A 8 10.43 -4.80 -21.57
N ASP A 9 9.76 -3.81 -22.13
CA ASP A 9 10.33 -2.66 -22.84
C ASP A 9 10.69 -1.47 -21.92
N ASP A 10 10.24 -1.48 -20.68
CA ASP A 10 10.52 -0.42 -19.72
C ASP A 10 11.93 -0.57 -19.13
N THR A 11 12.77 0.44 -19.31
CA THR A 11 14.11 0.53 -18.71
C THR A 11 14.13 1.65 -17.67
N ASN A 12 14.43 1.29 -16.42
CA ASN A 12 14.52 2.25 -15.32
C ASN A 12 15.94 2.24 -14.74
N ILE A 13 16.49 3.43 -14.51
CA ILE A 13 17.84 3.62 -13.98
C ILE A 13 17.73 4.37 -12.66
N PHE A 14 18.23 3.77 -11.58
CA PHE A 14 18.35 4.42 -10.28
C PHE A 14 19.80 4.84 -10.06
N ILE A 15 19.99 6.10 -9.73
CA ILE A 15 21.32 6.71 -9.60
C ILE A 15 21.40 7.35 -8.23
N GLU A 16 22.45 7.07 -7.50
CA GLU A 16 22.76 7.66 -6.19
C GLU A 16 24.04 8.47 -6.29
N GLY A 17 24.09 9.60 -5.60
CA GLY A 17 25.27 10.44 -5.44
C GLY A 17 25.32 11.04 -4.05
N ALA A 18 26.49 11.38 -3.55
CA ALA A 18 26.66 12.11 -2.31
C ALA A 18 26.15 13.56 -2.42
N SER A 19 26.11 14.09 -3.67
CA SER A 19 25.51 15.37 -4.01
C SER A 19 24.68 15.24 -5.28
N ALA A 20 23.79 16.22 -5.53
CA ALA A 20 23.03 16.29 -6.76
C ALA A 20 23.93 16.33 -7.99
N GLU A 21 25.00 17.15 -7.97
CA GLU A 21 25.96 17.24 -9.07
C GLU A 21 26.59 15.89 -9.42
N GLU A 22 27.00 15.13 -8.40
CA GLU A 22 27.59 13.80 -8.59
C GLU A 22 26.58 12.84 -9.22
N ALA A 23 25.32 12.85 -8.75
CA ALA A 23 24.25 12.03 -9.29
C ALA A 23 23.99 12.36 -10.77
N TYR A 24 23.92 13.64 -11.14
CA TYR A 24 23.70 14.05 -12.53
C TYR A 24 24.92 13.73 -13.43
N LYS A 25 26.16 13.92 -12.96
CA LYS A 25 27.36 13.51 -13.69
C LYS A 25 27.36 12.01 -13.96
N LYS A 26 27.07 11.19 -12.96
CA LYS A 26 26.92 9.73 -13.11
C LYS A 26 25.76 9.38 -14.05
N GLY A 27 24.66 10.11 -13.95
CA GLY A 27 23.50 9.94 -14.81
C GLY A 27 23.83 10.14 -16.27
N ASN A 28 24.42 11.24 -16.62
CA ASN A 28 24.81 11.54 -17.98
C ASN A 28 25.81 10.54 -18.55
N LEU A 29 26.76 10.06 -17.73
CA LEU A 29 27.69 8.99 -18.15
C LEU A 29 26.95 7.69 -18.47
N LEU A 30 26.05 7.26 -17.59
CA LEU A 30 25.26 6.03 -17.78
C LEU A 30 24.32 6.15 -19.00
N LEU A 31 23.70 7.31 -19.19
CA LEU A 31 22.82 7.57 -20.35
C LEU A 31 23.58 7.52 -21.68
N ARG A 32 24.81 8.02 -21.74
CA ARG A 32 25.69 7.88 -22.93
C ARG A 32 26.00 6.40 -23.19
N CYS A 33 26.33 5.62 -22.16
CA CYS A 33 26.58 4.20 -22.31
C CYS A 33 25.32 3.45 -22.79
N LEU A 34 24.16 3.77 -22.22
CA LEU A 34 22.87 3.20 -22.62
C LEU A 34 22.55 3.53 -24.07
N TYR A 35 22.68 4.80 -24.46
CA TYR A 35 22.43 5.23 -25.85
C TYR A 35 23.31 4.46 -26.85
N ARG A 36 24.61 4.37 -26.56
CA ARG A 36 25.53 3.57 -27.38
C ARG A 36 25.11 2.11 -27.49
N TYR A 37 24.69 1.49 -26.37
CA TYR A 37 24.17 0.13 -26.36
C TYR A 37 22.93 -0.01 -27.24
N MET A 38 21.97 0.92 -27.12
CA MET A 38 20.74 0.91 -27.92
C MET A 38 21.03 1.03 -29.42
N VAL A 39 21.91 1.95 -29.81
CA VAL A 39 22.33 2.14 -31.22
C VAL A 39 22.99 0.89 -31.78
N LEU A 40 23.92 0.28 -31.03
CA LEU A 40 24.60 -0.97 -31.45
C LEU A 40 23.63 -2.14 -31.63
N ASN A 41 22.56 -2.19 -30.84
CA ASN A 41 21.53 -3.22 -30.95
C ASN A 41 20.36 -2.81 -31.86
N LYS A 42 20.46 -1.71 -32.59
CA LYS A 42 19.41 -1.19 -33.49
C LYS A 42 18.08 -0.94 -32.76
N LEU A 43 18.14 -0.51 -31.47
CA LEU A 43 17.00 -0.13 -30.67
C LEU A 43 16.84 1.39 -30.67
N HIS A 44 15.60 1.86 -30.74
CA HIS A 44 15.28 3.28 -30.70
C HIS A 44 14.68 3.69 -29.37
N ILE A 45 15.23 4.75 -28.77
CA ILE A 45 14.71 5.32 -27.53
C ILE A 45 13.59 6.31 -27.88
N ASN A 46 12.41 6.12 -27.26
CA ASN A 46 11.32 7.09 -27.41
C ASN A 46 11.50 8.25 -26.42
N MET A 47 12.17 9.32 -26.88
CA MET A 47 12.48 10.49 -26.05
C MET A 47 11.24 11.18 -25.46
N SER A 48 10.08 11.13 -26.16
CA SER A 48 8.85 11.76 -25.69
C SER A 48 8.27 11.08 -24.43
N LYS A 49 8.65 9.82 -24.19
CA LYS A 49 8.26 9.04 -23.01
C LYS A 49 9.34 9.02 -21.91
N CYS A 50 10.55 9.48 -22.23
CA CYS A 50 11.63 9.55 -21.25
C CYS A 50 11.40 10.70 -20.27
N CYS A 51 11.51 10.40 -18.98
CA CYS A 51 11.48 11.40 -17.92
C CYS A 51 12.34 10.94 -16.75
N TYR A 52 12.71 11.87 -15.89
CA TYR A 52 13.37 11.53 -14.63
C TYR A 52 12.70 12.23 -13.43
N ILE A 53 12.85 11.63 -12.28
CA ILE A 53 12.44 12.20 -10.98
C ILE A 53 13.72 12.41 -10.16
N HIS A 54 13.87 13.60 -9.62
CA HIS A 54 14.88 13.91 -8.63
C HIS A 54 14.24 13.77 -7.23
N PHE A 55 14.62 12.74 -6.50
CA PHE A 55 14.19 12.54 -5.12
C PHE A 55 15.03 13.40 -4.19
N LYS A 56 14.38 14.33 -3.49
CA LYS A 56 15.04 15.21 -2.53
C LYS A 56 14.92 14.63 -1.12
N PRO A 57 16.01 14.61 -0.33
CA PRO A 57 15.92 14.22 1.07
C PRO A 57 15.02 15.20 1.84
N HIS A 58 14.24 14.68 2.77
CA HIS A 58 13.32 15.45 3.61
C HIS A 58 14.12 16.20 4.71
N THR A 59 15.07 17.04 4.34
CA THR A 59 15.80 17.90 5.29
C THR A 59 15.04 19.20 5.48
N ARG A 60 14.97 19.65 6.74
CA ARG A 60 14.27 20.85 7.19
C ARG A 60 14.78 22.18 6.63
N SER A 61 15.81 22.21 5.84
CA SER A 61 16.34 23.44 5.23
C SER A 61 16.05 23.46 3.73
N GLU A 62 14.94 24.10 3.36
CA GLU A 62 14.61 24.43 1.97
C GLU A 62 15.56 25.47 1.34
N ASN A 63 16.60 25.91 2.05
CA ASN A 63 17.27 27.18 1.73
C ASN A 63 18.66 27.10 1.09
N GLN A 64 19.14 25.95 0.64
CA GLN A 64 20.43 25.94 -0.08
C GLN A 64 20.57 24.77 -1.06
N GLU A 65 19.82 24.74 -2.15
CA GLU A 65 20.38 24.14 -3.34
C GLU A 65 20.99 25.28 -4.19
N PRO A 66 22.28 25.19 -4.55
CA PRO A 66 22.82 26.09 -5.54
C PRO A 66 22.01 25.91 -6.83
N ASP A 67 21.69 27.03 -7.45
CA ASP A 67 20.96 27.13 -8.72
C ASP A 67 21.83 26.60 -9.88
N VAL A 68 22.32 25.38 -9.74
CA VAL A 68 23.08 24.68 -10.77
C VAL A 68 22.05 24.06 -11.69
N ASN A 69 22.03 24.52 -12.92
CA ASN A 69 21.18 23.99 -13.98
C ASN A 69 21.61 22.56 -14.31
N LEU A 70 21.21 21.60 -13.44
CA LEU A 70 21.55 20.19 -13.57
C LEU A 70 20.54 19.52 -14.49
N GLU A 71 21.00 19.14 -15.67
CA GLU A 71 20.16 18.52 -16.70
C GLU A 71 20.67 17.12 -17.04
N LEU A 72 19.76 16.21 -17.34
CA LEU A 72 20.07 14.91 -17.95
C LEU A 72 19.80 14.97 -19.43
N GLU A 73 20.72 14.44 -20.22
CA GLU A 73 20.64 14.43 -21.69
C GLU A 73 20.98 13.05 -22.27
N ILE A 74 20.36 12.74 -23.41
CA ILE A 74 20.68 11.59 -24.25
C ILE A 74 20.92 12.13 -25.67
N ASP A 75 22.13 11.95 -26.21
CA ASP A 75 22.46 12.34 -27.55
C ASP A 75 22.11 13.82 -27.89
N GLY A 76 22.37 14.72 -26.93
CA GLY A 76 22.03 16.14 -27.04
C GLY A 76 20.56 16.51 -26.80
N PHE A 77 19.68 15.53 -26.56
CA PHE A 77 18.29 15.78 -26.21
C PHE A 77 18.11 15.79 -24.69
N LYS A 78 17.57 16.88 -24.17
CA LYS A 78 17.26 17.03 -22.73
C LYS A 78 16.12 16.12 -22.34
N ILE A 79 16.31 15.38 -21.25
CA ILE A 79 15.25 14.55 -20.66
C ILE A 79 14.42 15.44 -19.74
N LYS A 80 13.10 15.29 -19.81
CA LYS A 80 12.17 16.08 -19.01
C LYS A 80 12.21 15.63 -17.54
N GLN A 81 12.41 16.59 -16.62
CA GLN A 81 12.16 16.36 -15.20
C GLN A 81 10.66 16.32 -14.91
N CYS A 82 10.23 15.34 -14.13
CA CYS A 82 8.85 15.18 -13.68
C CYS A 82 8.80 15.15 -12.14
N THR A 83 7.73 15.69 -11.57
CA THR A 83 7.46 15.60 -10.13
C THR A 83 6.76 14.28 -9.76
N GLU A 84 6.10 13.65 -10.72
CA GLU A 84 5.45 12.35 -10.57
C GLU A 84 5.57 11.53 -11.86
N THR A 85 5.73 10.22 -11.75
CA THR A 85 5.72 9.30 -12.89
C THR A 85 5.09 7.96 -12.53
N ARG A 86 4.66 7.23 -13.55
CA ARG A 86 4.09 5.89 -13.37
C ARG A 86 5.18 4.83 -13.57
N PHE A 87 5.46 4.09 -12.50
CA PHE A 87 6.40 2.98 -12.51
C PHE A 87 5.66 1.68 -12.23
N LEU A 88 5.64 0.75 -13.17
CA LEU A 88 4.97 -0.56 -13.07
C LEU A 88 3.56 -0.47 -12.47
N GLY A 89 2.78 0.51 -12.90
CA GLY A 89 1.39 0.69 -12.43
C GLY A 89 1.20 1.49 -11.16
N VAL A 90 2.28 1.81 -10.43
CA VAL A 90 2.28 2.67 -9.24
C VAL A 90 2.72 4.08 -9.64
N ILE A 91 2.06 5.11 -9.13
CA ILE A 91 2.50 6.49 -9.34
C ILE A 91 3.44 6.87 -8.20
N ILE A 92 4.68 7.22 -8.56
CA ILE A 92 5.72 7.63 -7.62
C ILE A 92 5.88 9.14 -7.75
N ASP A 93 5.93 9.86 -6.65
CA ASP A 93 6.21 11.29 -6.58
C ASP A 93 7.60 11.56 -5.98
N ASP A 94 8.16 12.73 -6.25
CA ASP A 94 9.49 13.18 -5.85
C ASP A 94 9.71 13.20 -4.32
N LYS A 95 8.62 13.27 -3.56
CA LYS A 95 8.61 13.28 -2.08
C LYS A 95 8.28 11.93 -1.46
N LEU A 96 7.95 10.92 -2.28
CA LEU A 96 7.48 9.60 -1.84
C LEU A 96 6.32 9.65 -0.83
N ASN A 97 5.45 10.65 -0.97
CA ASN A 97 4.32 10.85 -0.07
C ASN A 97 3.02 10.15 -0.52
N TRP A 98 3.03 9.60 -1.75
CA TRP A 98 1.97 8.79 -2.34
C TRP A 98 0.66 9.52 -2.66
N ASP A 99 0.63 10.84 -2.61
CA ASP A 99 -0.60 11.62 -2.86
C ASP A 99 -1.19 11.35 -4.24
N ALA A 100 -0.34 11.38 -5.26
CA ALA A 100 -0.75 11.16 -6.64
C ALA A 100 -1.31 9.74 -6.84
N HIS A 101 -0.64 8.74 -6.24
CA HIS A 101 -1.08 7.35 -6.31
C HIS A 101 -2.43 7.15 -5.60
N ILE A 102 -2.60 7.69 -4.41
CA ILE A 102 -3.84 7.57 -3.65
C ILE A 102 -5.00 8.28 -4.35
N ARG A 103 -4.76 9.47 -4.96
CA ARG A 103 -5.78 10.13 -5.80
C ARG A 103 -6.19 9.26 -6.99
N TYR A 104 -5.23 8.61 -7.64
CA TYR A 104 -5.49 7.66 -8.72
C TYR A 104 -6.30 6.45 -8.25
N LEU A 105 -5.91 5.82 -7.14
CA LEU A 105 -6.64 4.71 -6.54
C LEU A 105 -8.07 5.10 -6.15
N LYS A 106 -8.28 6.26 -5.52
CA LYS A 106 -9.63 6.74 -5.16
C LYS A 106 -10.55 6.79 -6.37
N ARG A 107 -10.08 7.29 -7.52
CA ARG A 107 -10.87 7.31 -8.76
C ARG A 107 -11.22 5.91 -9.24
N LYS A 108 -10.24 5.00 -9.28
CA LYS A 108 -10.46 3.61 -9.68
C LYS A 108 -11.42 2.87 -8.75
N LEU A 109 -11.23 2.99 -7.45
CA LEU A 109 -12.06 2.32 -6.47
C LEU A 109 -13.50 2.86 -6.47
N ASN A 110 -13.71 4.17 -6.63
CA ASN A 110 -15.05 4.74 -6.76
C ASN A 110 -15.75 4.24 -8.04
N TYR A 111 -15.02 4.13 -9.15
CA TYR A 111 -15.57 3.53 -10.37
C TYR A 111 -15.95 2.05 -10.15
N ALA A 112 -15.10 1.27 -9.49
CA ALA A 112 -15.40 -0.11 -9.13
C ALA A 112 -16.67 -0.21 -8.26
N VAL A 113 -16.80 0.66 -7.23
CA VAL A 113 -18.01 0.70 -6.37
C VAL A 113 -19.25 1.03 -7.18
N ALA A 114 -19.19 2.00 -8.09
CA ALA A 114 -20.31 2.35 -8.96
C ALA A 114 -20.72 1.18 -9.87
N THR A 115 -19.74 0.48 -10.45
CA THR A 115 -19.97 -0.70 -11.27
C THR A 115 -20.61 -1.82 -10.45
N LEU A 116 -20.04 -2.14 -9.29
CA LEU A 116 -20.56 -3.17 -8.38
C LEU A 116 -21.99 -2.87 -7.93
N ASN A 117 -22.31 -1.60 -7.65
CA ASN A 117 -23.66 -1.19 -7.28
C ASN A 117 -24.69 -1.41 -8.40
N ARG A 118 -24.28 -1.28 -9.66
CA ARG A 118 -25.17 -1.49 -10.82
C ARG A 118 -25.45 -2.98 -11.06
N ILE A 119 -24.44 -3.84 -10.86
CA ILE A 119 -24.54 -5.25 -11.24
C ILE A 119 -24.97 -6.16 -10.07
N ARG A 120 -24.91 -5.68 -8.81
CA ARG A 120 -25.12 -6.52 -7.62
C ARG A 120 -26.43 -7.30 -7.63
N ASP A 121 -27.51 -6.67 -8.08
CA ASP A 121 -28.86 -7.27 -8.07
C ASP A 121 -29.06 -8.29 -9.20
N SER A 122 -28.21 -8.25 -10.22
CA SER A 122 -28.23 -9.17 -11.37
C SER A 122 -27.34 -10.40 -11.15
N ILE A 123 -26.58 -10.44 -10.04
CA ILE A 123 -25.59 -11.48 -9.78
C ILE A 123 -25.94 -12.20 -8.48
N PRO A 124 -25.84 -13.54 -8.44
CA PRO A 124 -26.10 -14.33 -7.24
C PRO A 124 -25.20 -13.90 -6.06
N ILE A 125 -25.77 -13.86 -4.85
CA ILE A 125 -25.10 -13.34 -3.64
C ILE A 125 -23.79 -14.06 -3.31
N HIS A 126 -23.69 -15.35 -3.60
CA HIS A 126 -22.47 -16.12 -3.37
C HIS A 126 -21.28 -15.65 -4.22
N MET A 127 -21.50 -14.97 -5.35
CA MET A 127 -20.47 -14.41 -6.22
C MET A 127 -20.03 -13.00 -5.82
N HIS A 128 -20.76 -12.32 -4.92
CA HIS A 128 -20.43 -10.95 -4.52
C HIS A 128 -19.02 -10.84 -3.92
N ARG A 129 -18.59 -11.88 -3.21
CA ARG A 129 -17.23 -11.91 -2.64
C ARG A 129 -16.15 -11.99 -3.72
N ASP A 130 -16.35 -12.78 -4.77
CA ASP A 130 -15.40 -12.90 -5.85
C ASP A 130 -15.33 -11.61 -6.67
N LEU A 131 -16.47 -10.93 -6.86
CA LEU A 131 -16.51 -9.60 -7.46
C LEU A 131 -15.77 -8.55 -6.63
N TYR A 132 -15.91 -8.60 -5.30
CA TYR A 132 -15.15 -7.73 -4.43
C TYR A 132 -13.63 -7.92 -4.61
N TYR A 133 -13.16 -9.16 -4.60
CA TYR A 133 -11.74 -9.46 -4.77
C TYR A 133 -11.21 -9.09 -6.15
N THR A 134 -11.97 -9.35 -7.21
CA THR A 134 -11.52 -9.13 -8.59
C THR A 134 -11.60 -7.66 -9.01
N LEU A 135 -12.67 -6.96 -8.71
CA LEU A 135 -12.93 -5.60 -9.20
C LEU A 135 -12.49 -4.50 -8.23
N PHE A 136 -12.44 -4.79 -6.94
CA PHE A 136 -12.13 -3.79 -5.93
C PHE A 136 -10.80 -4.06 -5.22
N GLU A 137 -10.66 -5.20 -4.54
CA GLU A 137 -9.48 -5.51 -3.73
C GLU A 137 -8.23 -5.64 -4.57
N SER A 138 -8.32 -6.17 -5.79
CA SER A 138 -7.18 -6.29 -6.72
C SER A 138 -6.47 -4.96 -6.96
N HIS A 139 -7.23 -3.86 -7.08
CA HIS A 139 -6.65 -2.53 -7.23
C HIS A 139 -6.05 -2.01 -5.93
N MET A 140 -6.69 -2.28 -4.81
CA MET A 140 -6.28 -1.78 -3.51
C MET A 140 -5.08 -2.56 -2.94
N SER A 141 -4.97 -3.86 -3.22
CA SER A 141 -3.86 -4.68 -2.73
C SER A 141 -2.58 -4.58 -3.57
N TYR A 142 -2.69 -4.06 -4.81
CA TYR A 142 -1.54 -3.97 -5.70
C TYR A 142 -0.45 -3.06 -5.13
N CYS A 143 0.74 -3.62 -4.90
CA CYS A 143 1.90 -2.95 -4.30
C CYS A 143 1.60 -2.21 -2.98
N ILE A 144 0.61 -2.66 -2.19
CA ILE A 144 0.22 -2.01 -0.94
C ILE A 144 1.36 -1.97 0.08
N SER A 145 2.29 -2.90 0.06
CA SER A 145 3.51 -2.89 0.89
C SER A 145 4.40 -1.67 0.65
N ALA A 146 4.36 -1.08 -0.54
CA ALA A 146 5.09 0.14 -0.85
C ALA A 146 4.32 1.38 -0.37
N TRP A 147 3.11 1.59 -0.87
CA TRP A 147 2.33 2.81 -0.63
C TRP A 147 1.45 2.79 0.62
N GLY A 148 1.21 1.62 1.21
CA GLY A 148 0.35 1.47 2.39
C GLY A 148 0.91 2.11 3.68
N SER A 149 2.17 2.56 3.66
CA SER A 149 2.80 3.37 4.70
C SER A 149 2.55 4.87 4.57
N ALA A 150 1.77 5.31 3.59
CA ALA A 150 1.39 6.71 3.42
C ALA A 150 0.72 7.26 4.69
N ALA A 151 0.73 8.59 4.83
CA ALA A 151 0.13 9.26 5.99
C ALA A 151 -1.30 8.75 6.27
N GLN A 152 -1.62 8.55 7.54
CA GLN A 152 -2.84 7.88 7.98
C GLN A 152 -4.12 8.49 7.41
N PHE A 153 -4.20 9.82 7.30
CA PHE A 153 -5.37 10.48 6.73
C PHE A 153 -5.61 10.11 5.25
N ARG A 154 -4.54 9.82 4.50
CA ARG A 154 -4.61 9.35 3.12
C ARG A 154 -5.17 7.94 3.06
N ILE A 155 -4.64 7.03 3.87
CA ILE A 155 -5.13 5.64 3.98
C ILE A 155 -6.58 5.62 4.45
N ASN A 156 -6.95 6.45 5.44
CA ASN A 156 -8.32 6.56 5.92
C ASN A 156 -9.31 6.96 4.82
N SER A 157 -8.87 7.76 3.85
CA SER A 157 -9.70 8.12 2.71
C SER A 157 -10.07 6.91 1.82
N LEU A 158 -9.16 5.94 1.66
CA LEU A 158 -9.41 4.68 0.97
C LEU A 158 -10.25 3.73 1.83
N TRP A 159 -10.01 3.73 3.15
CA TRP A 159 -10.81 2.97 4.12
C TRP A 159 -12.30 3.33 4.06
N VAL A 160 -12.63 4.60 3.92
CA VAL A 160 -14.02 5.05 3.74
C VAL A 160 -14.64 4.45 2.48
N ILE A 161 -13.90 4.41 1.36
CA ILE A 161 -14.37 3.83 0.11
C ILE A 161 -14.53 2.30 0.26
N GLN A 162 -13.61 1.63 0.95
CA GLN A 162 -13.70 0.19 1.22
C GLN A 162 -14.96 -0.13 2.04
N LYS A 163 -15.23 0.62 3.11
CA LYS A 163 -16.46 0.47 3.89
C LYS A 163 -17.72 0.66 3.03
N HIS A 164 -17.69 1.64 2.13
CA HIS A 164 -18.80 1.88 1.21
C HIS A 164 -19.00 0.68 0.26
N CYS A 165 -17.92 0.17 -0.34
CA CYS A 165 -17.97 -1.01 -1.20
C CYS A 165 -18.58 -2.23 -0.50
N VAL A 166 -18.13 -2.52 0.72
CA VAL A 166 -18.62 -3.65 1.52
C VAL A 166 -20.11 -3.50 1.85
N ARG A 167 -20.57 -2.29 2.19
CA ARG A 167 -22.00 -2.03 2.41
C ARG A 167 -22.81 -2.19 1.13
N VAL A 168 -22.29 -1.72 0.00
CA VAL A 168 -22.96 -1.86 -1.30
C VAL A 168 -23.15 -3.34 -1.65
N LEU A 169 -22.16 -4.18 -1.47
CA LEU A 169 -22.21 -5.58 -1.86
C LEU A 169 -22.95 -6.48 -0.86
N PHE A 170 -22.74 -6.27 0.43
CA PHE A 170 -23.15 -7.21 1.47
C PHE A 170 -24.16 -6.63 2.46
N GLY A 171 -24.40 -5.32 2.43
CA GLY A 171 -25.39 -4.68 3.29
C GLY A 171 -26.80 -4.84 2.80
N ASP A 172 -27.77 -4.67 3.70
CA ASP A 172 -29.17 -4.60 3.34
C ASP A 172 -29.43 -3.35 2.47
N LYS A 173 -29.94 -3.59 1.26
CA LYS A 173 -30.21 -2.54 0.27
C LYS A 173 -31.32 -1.60 0.72
N ALA A 174 -32.37 -2.13 1.35
CA ALA A 174 -33.49 -1.33 1.80
C ALA A 174 -33.04 -0.33 2.87
N ALA A 175 -32.34 -0.80 3.91
CA ALA A 175 -31.79 0.04 4.95
C ALA A 175 -30.77 1.06 4.44
N TYR A 176 -29.98 0.70 3.44
CA TYR A 176 -28.99 1.63 2.83
C TYR A 176 -29.66 2.76 2.04
N LEU A 177 -30.70 2.44 1.25
CA LEU A 177 -31.44 3.43 0.46
C LEU A 177 -32.25 4.38 1.33
N GLU A 178 -32.87 3.86 2.39
CA GLU A 178 -33.63 4.66 3.36
C GLU A 178 -32.72 5.70 4.04
N LYS A 179 -31.53 5.29 4.49
CA LYS A 179 -30.56 6.23 5.07
C LYS A 179 -30.10 7.30 4.09
N LYS A 180 -29.90 6.93 2.82
CA LYS A 180 -29.47 7.88 1.78
C LYS A 180 -30.58 8.90 1.50
N SER A 181 -31.84 8.48 1.50
CA SER A 181 -33.00 9.36 1.28
C SER A 181 -33.24 10.30 2.46
N THR A 182 -33.11 9.80 3.69
CA THR A 182 -33.26 10.61 4.91
C THR A 182 -32.10 11.62 5.06
N CYS A 183 -30.87 11.22 4.78
CA CYS A 183 -29.72 12.14 4.85
C CYS A 183 -29.77 13.25 3.78
N ALA A 184 -30.40 12.99 2.63
CA ALA A 184 -30.60 14.01 1.59
C ALA A 184 -31.77 14.97 1.86
N ARG A 185 -32.72 14.59 2.73
CA ARG A 185 -33.95 15.38 3.02
C ARG A 185 -33.95 16.01 4.42
N ALA A 186 -33.19 15.51 5.38
CA ALA A 186 -33.24 16.00 6.76
C ALA A 186 -32.49 17.32 6.90
N ARG A 187 -33.20 18.40 7.13
CA ARG A 187 -32.66 19.61 7.74
C ARG A 187 -32.41 19.34 9.23
N PRO A 188 -31.39 19.98 9.85
CA PRO A 188 -30.95 19.65 11.22
C PRO A 188 -32.00 19.73 12.32
N LEU A 189 -33.11 20.43 12.11
CA LEU A 189 -34.18 20.63 13.09
C LEU A 189 -35.20 19.47 13.16
N GLU A 190 -35.37 18.66 12.11
CA GLU A 190 -36.36 17.58 12.08
C GLU A 190 -35.86 16.28 12.73
N GLN A 191 -34.56 16.15 12.93
CA GLN A 191 -33.99 14.96 13.59
C GLN A 191 -34.32 14.84 15.10
N GLN A 192 -34.80 15.92 15.73
CA GLN A 192 -35.16 15.93 17.14
C GLN A 192 -36.61 15.51 17.42
N ILE A 193 -37.48 15.44 16.42
CA ILE A 193 -38.91 15.25 16.62
C ILE A 193 -39.39 13.85 16.22
N LEU A 194 -38.66 13.14 15.37
CA LEU A 194 -39.00 11.79 14.95
C LEU A 194 -38.35 10.77 15.89
N GLY A 195 -39.07 10.44 16.95
CA GLY A 195 -38.76 9.35 17.87
C GLY A 195 -38.53 8.04 17.14
N ALA A 196 -37.32 7.53 17.28
CA ALA A 196 -36.95 6.14 17.42
C ALA A 196 -37.59 5.09 16.50
N GLY A 197 -37.22 5.10 15.28
CA GLY A 197 -37.09 3.89 14.49
C GLY A 197 -35.66 3.77 14.00
N PHE A 198 -34.69 3.74 14.87
CA PHE A 198 -33.31 3.42 14.50
C PHE A 198 -33.24 1.99 14.03
N TYR A 199 -33.51 1.71 12.78
CA TYR A 199 -33.03 0.51 12.15
C TYR A 199 -31.51 0.53 12.25
N LYS A 200 -31.01 -0.29 13.16
CA LYS A 200 -29.58 -0.43 13.44
C LYS A 200 -28.96 -1.03 12.18
N LEU A 201 -28.45 -0.17 11.30
CA LEU A 201 -27.67 -0.63 10.14
C LEU A 201 -26.67 -1.65 10.67
N GLU A 202 -26.67 -2.83 10.05
CA GLU A 202 -25.71 -3.87 10.39
C GLU A 202 -24.31 -3.26 10.47
N SER A 203 -23.63 -3.47 11.58
CA SER A 203 -22.31 -2.89 11.81
C SER A 203 -21.40 -3.28 10.62
N THR A 204 -20.77 -2.31 10.00
CA THR A 204 -19.84 -2.60 8.90
C THR A 204 -18.79 -3.63 9.30
N LYS A 205 -18.45 -3.70 10.59
CA LYS A 205 -17.55 -4.70 11.17
C LYS A 205 -18.07 -6.13 10.95
N LEU A 206 -19.36 -6.38 11.18
CA LEU A 206 -19.96 -7.69 10.94
C LEU A 206 -19.92 -8.07 9.46
N LEU A 207 -20.15 -7.12 8.55
CA LEU A 207 -20.05 -7.38 7.11
C LEU A 207 -18.64 -7.80 6.69
N PHE A 208 -17.60 -7.16 7.24
CA PHE A 208 -16.20 -7.55 7.00
C PHE A 208 -15.92 -8.96 7.52
N LEU A 209 -16.40 -9.29 8.71
CA LEU A 209 -16.21 -10.60 9.35
C LEU A 209 -16.90 -11.72 8.59
N ASN A 210 -18.22 -11.57 8.36
CA ASN A 210 -19.05 -12.58 7.71
C ASN A 210 -18.51 -12.93 6.32
N ASN A 211 -17.96 -11.94 5.62
CA ASN A 211 -17.39 -12.12 4.29
C ASN A 211 -15.89 -12.39 4.28
N LYS A 212 -15.23 -12.48 5.45
CA LYS A 212 -13.79 -12.73 5.61
C LYS A 212 -12.91 -11.75 4.83
N ILE A 213 -13.27 -10.46 4.87
CA ILE A 213 -12.59 -9.37 4.20
C ILE A 213 -11.66 -8.68 5.20
N LEU A 214 -10.40 -8.46 4.81
CA LEU A 214 -9.45 -7.67 5.58
C LEU A 214 -9.69 -6.17 5.36
N SER A 215 -9.59 -5.37 6.43
CA SER A 215 -9.49 -3.92 6.32
C SER A 215 -8.21 -3.53 5.56
N ILE A 216 -8.17 -2.36 4.95
CA ILE A 216 -6.98 -1.87 4.24
C ILE A 216 -5.73 -1.88 5.14
N HIS A 217 -5.88 -1.57 6.44
CA HIS A 217 -4.80 -1.59 7.41
C HIS A 217 -4.27 -3.00 7.64
N ASN A 218 -5.16 -3.97 7.88
CA ASN A 218 -4.78 -5.36 8.04
C ASN A 218 -4.30 -6.00 6.74
N MET A 219 -4.78 -5.52 5.60
CA MET A 219 -4.28 -5.91 4.29
C MET A 219 -2.82 -5.44 4.11
N TYR A 220 -2.48 -4.22 4.51
CA TYR A 220 -1.11 -3.73 4.50
C TYR A 220 -0.19 -4.60 5.37
N LEU A 221 -0.59 -4.89 6.61
CA LEU A 221 0.16 -5.77 7.51
C LEU A 221 0.33 -7.17 6.93
N TYR A 222 -0.75 -7.72 6.36
CA TYR A 222 -0.73 -9.03 5.72
C TYR A 222 0.29 -9.10 4.57
N HIS A 223 0.27 -8.11 3.66
CA HIS A 223 1.17 -8.09 2.51
C HIS A 223 2.63 -7.89 2.94
N CYS A 224 2.91 -6.94 3.83
CA CYS A 224 4.27 -6.75 4.36
C CYS A 224 4.83 -8.01 5.00
N PHE A 225 4.04 -8.68 5.84
CA PHE A 225 4.48 -9.93 6.48
C PHE A 225 4.71 -11.04 5.46
N VAL A 226 3.79 -11.22 4.51
CA VAL A 226 3.90 -12.25 3.47
C VAL A 226 5.11 -12.02 2.57
N GLU A 227 5.42 -10.77 2.22
CA GLU A 227 6.61 -10.44 1.43
C GLU A 227 7.88 -10.70 2.20
N THR A 228 7.95 -10.27 3.46
CA THR A 228 9.08 -10.60 4.34
C THR A 228 9.27 -12.11 4.49
N LEU A 229 8.18 -12.85 4.72
CA LEU A 229 8.22 -14.31 4.79
C LEU A 229 8.78 -14.95 3.51
N LYS A 230 8.38 -14.43 2.35
CA LYS A 230 8.92 -14.92 1.06
C LYS A 230 10.42 -14.65 0.94
N ILE A 231 10.85 -13.41 1.26
CA ILE A 231 12.26 -13.02 1.20
C ILE A 231 13.10 -13.93 2.11
N LEU A 232 12.67 -14.12 3.34
CA LEU A 232 13.39 -14.97 4.32
C LEU A 232 13.41 -16.44 3.91
N LYS A 233 12.28 -16.97 3.45
CA LYS A 233 12.18 -18.40 3.10
C LYS A 233 12.85 -18.75 1.78
N LEU A 234 12.70 -17.89 0.77
CA LEU A 234 13.27 -18.10 -0.56
C LEU A 234 14.70 -17.55 -0.69
N ARG A 235 15.13 -16.74 0.28
CA ARG A 235 16.41 -16.00 0.26
C ARG A 235 16.57 -15.14 -0.99
N GLN A 236 15.45 -14.62 -1.49
CA GLN A 236 15.40 -13.82 -2.72
C GLN A 236 14.46 -12.61 -2.55
N PRO A 237 14.75 -11.48 -3.21
CA PRO A 237 16.03 -11.19 -3.88
C PRO A 237 17.18 -11.05 -2.87
N ILE A 238 18.37 -11.46 -3.25
CA ILE A 238 19.58 -11.47 -2.39
C ILE A 238 19.85 -10.07 -1.79
N SER A 239 19.63 -9.01 -2.59
CA SER A 239 19.82 -7.62 -2.17
C SER A 239 18.91 -7.20 -1.01
N LEU A 240 17.73 -7.78 -0.88
CA LEU A 240 16.84 -7.55 0.26
C LEU A 240 17.11 -8.56 1.39
N PHE A 241 17.33 -9.84 1.04
CA PHE A 241 17.61 -10.87 2.04
C PHE A 241 18.83 -10.53 2.90
N SER A 242 19.91 -10.02 2.30
CA SER A 242 21.13 -9.63 3.02
C SER A 242 20.94 -8.49 4.03
N LYS A 243 19.83 -7.74 3.93
CA LYS A 243 19.49 -6.66 4.88
C LYS A 243 18.73 -7.14 6.11
N TYR A 244 18.24 -8.39 6.10
CA TYR A 244 17.54 -8.97 7.24
C TYR A 244 18.48 -9.85 8.06
N ASN A 245 18.54 -9.60 9.36
CA ASN A 245 19.29 -10.41 10.31
C ASN A 245 18.32 -11.13 11.24
N LEU A 246 18.27 -12.45 11.16
CA LEU A 246 17.50 -13.28 12.08
C LEU A 246 18.26 -13.44 13.40
N SER A 247 17.56 -13.35 14.51
CA SER A 247 18.11 -13.71 15.82
C SER A 247 18.24 -15.24 15.94
N ASP A 248 19.38 -15.73 16.40
CA ASP A 248 19.62 -17.17 16.57
C ASP A 248 18.72 -17.82 17.63
N ARG A 249 18.20 -17.04 18.57
CA ARG A 249 17.43 -17.54 19.72
C ARG A 249 15.92 -17.40 19.59
N LYS A 250 15.43 -16.49 18.74
CA LYS A 250 14.01 -16.20 18.57
C LYS A 250 13.71 -15.90 17.10
N PRO A 251 12.51 -16.17 16.60
CA PRO A 251 12.13 -15.82 15.21
C PRO A 251 11.91 -14.30 15.05
N THR A 252 12.76 -13.48 15.65
CA THR A 252 12.73 -12.03 15.57
C THR A 252 13.83 -11.55 14.63
N LEU A 253 13.54 -10.48 13.90
CA LEU A 253 14.49 -9.81 13.02
C LEU A 253 15.16 -8.68 13.78
N LEU A 254 16.48 -8.55 13.64
CA LEU A 254 17.23 -7.43 14.19
C LEU A 254 17.11 -6.22 13.27
N ILE A 255 16.87 -5.06 13.85
CA ILE A 255 16.76 -3.80 13.11
C ILE A 255 18.16 -3.23 12.96
N ASN A 256 18.68 -3.24 11.73
CA ASN A 256 20.01 -2.72 11.42
C ASN A 256 19.98 -1.32 10.78
N SER A 257 18.80 -0.75 10.51
CA SER A 257 18.70 0.54 9.86
C SER A 257 18.26 1.64 10.84
N PHE A 258 18.94 2.77 10.78
CA PHE A 258 18.56 3.98 11.51
C PHE A 258 17.37 4.72 10.84
N LEU A 259 16.97 4.31 9.64
CA LEU A 259 15.89 4.92 8.88
C LEU A 259 14.57 4.18 9.13
N SER A 260 13.75 4.67 10.05
CA SER A 260 12.45 4.10 10.39
C SER A 260 11.42 4.13 9.23
N SER A 261 11.73 4.86 8.16
CA SER A 261 10.83 5.07 7.03
C SER A 261 11.01 4.08 5.88
N ASP A 262 12.10 3.31 5.84
CA ASP A 262 12.33 2.36 4.76
C ASP A 262 11.46 1.09 4.89
N PHE A 263 11.32 0.35 3.79
CA PHE A 263 10.54 -0.90 3.75
C PHE A 263 11.11 -1.94 4.73
N ILE A 264 12.43 -2.05 4.84
CA ILE A 264 13.10 -3.05 5.68
C ILE A 264 12.78 -2.81 7.15
N SER A 265 12.93 -1.59 7.64
CA SER A 265 12.60 -1.22 9.02
C SER A 265 11.14 -1.46 9.35
N ARG A 266 10.23 -1.00 8.48
CA ARG A 266 8.79 -1.19 8.68
C ARG A 266 8.40 -2.66 8.67
N SER A 267 8.88 -3.42 7.69
CA SER A 267 8.58 -4.84 7.57
C SER A 267 9.18 -5.66 8.72
N THR A 268 10.35 -5.28 9.23
CA THR A 268 10.97 -5.88 10.41
C THR A 268 10.12 -5.63 11.67
N SER A 269 9.64 -4.40 11.87
CA SER A 269 8.74 -4.09 12.99
C SER A 269 7.45 -4.90 12.90
N ILE A 270 6.80 -4.91 11.74
CA ILE A 270 5.57 -5.67 11.50
C ILE A 270 5.80 -7.17 11.71
N TRP A 271 6.93 -7.69 11.22
CA TRP A 271 7.30 -9.09 11.43
C TRP A 271 7.41 -9.44 12.90
N ASN A 272 8.18 -8.65 13.66
CA ASN A 272 8.40 -8.91 15.07
C ASN A 272 7.09 -8.83 15.88
N ASP A 273 6.26 -7.84 15.58
CA ASP A 273 4.96 -7.68 16.25
C ASP A 273 4.04 -8.88 15.96
N ILE A 274 3.92 -9.29 14.69
CA ILE A 274 3.07 -10.42 14.29
C ILE A 274 3.65 -11.76 14.77
N ALA A 275 4.95 -11.97 14.64
CA ALA A 275 5.60 -13.22 15.04
C ALA A 275 5.46 -13.47 16.56
N SER A 276 5.59 -12.42 17.38
CA SER A 276 5.43 -12.52 18.83
C SER A 276 4.00 -12.84 19.25
N ILE A 277 3.00 -12.21 18.61
CA ILE A 277 1.58 -12.35 18.97
C ILE A 277 1.03 -13.72 18.56
N PHE A 278 1.42 -14.21 17.38
CA PHE A 278 0.76 -15.39 16.80
C PHE A 278 1.56 -16.67 16.89
N LYS A 279 2.78 -16.65 17.44
CA LYS A 279 3.68 -17.83 17.44
C LYS A 279 3.72 -18.52 16.05
N LEU A 280 3.70 -17.71 14.98
CA LEU A 280 3.39 -18.15 13.62
C LEU A 280 4.60 -18.69 12.86
N VAL A 281 5.82 -18.52 13.41
CA VAL A 281 7.03 -18.73 12.61
C VAL A 281 7.60 -20.11 12.81
N ASP A 282 7.01 -21.04 12.12
CA ASP A 282 7.67 -22.32 11.81
C ASP A 282 8.02 -22.32 10.30
N PHE A 283 9.29 -22.15 10.00
CA PHE A 283 9.79 -22.14 8.62
C PHE A 283 9.66 -23.50 7.91
N SER A 284 9.37 -24.59 8.64
CA SER A 284 9.08 -25.90 8.04
C SER A 284 7.75 -25.94 7.32
N VAL A 285 6.79 -25.11 7.76
CA VAL A 285 5.44 -25.07 7.22
C VAL A 285 5.39 -24.41 5.83
N LYS A 286 4.55 -24.94 4.94
CA LYS A 286 4.34 -24.37 3.59
C LYS A 286 3.83 -22.90 3.66
N ILE A 287 4.35 -22.03 2.81
CA ILE A 287 3.97 -20.60 2.74
C ILE A 287 2.44 -20.42 2.65
N GLY A 288 1.77 -21.26 1.85
CA GLY A 288 0.30 -21.20 1.70
C GLY A 288 -0.46 -21.40 3.01
N SER A 289 0.00 -22.33 3.86
CA SER A 289 -0.59 -22.57 5.17
C SER A 289 -0.35 -21.41 6.12
N LEU A 290 0.85 -20.83 6.14
CA LEU A 290 1.17 -19.65 6.94
C LEU A 290 0.34 -18.44 6.53
N LYS A 291 0.17 -18.21 5.23
CA LYS A 291 -0.72 -17.15 4.70
C LYS A 291 -2.16 -17.30 5.21
N LYS A 292 -2.70 -18.53 5.19
CA LYS A 292 -4.07 -18.80 5.67
C LYS A 292 -4.19 -18.55 7.17
N ARG A 293 -3.21 -19.03 7.97
CA ARG A 293 -3.15 -18.81 9.42
C ARG A 293 -3.08 -17.31 9.74
N LEU A 294 -2.19 -16.57 9.08
CA LEU A 294 -2.06 -15.12 9.25
C LEU A 294 -3.36 -14.39 8.91
N LYS A 295 -3.98 -14.70 7.76
CA LYS A 295 -5.23 -14.06 7.37
C LYS A 295 -6.32 -14.29 8.42
N ASN A 296 -6.46 -15.51 8.92
CA ASN A 296 -7.43 -15.83 9.97
C ASN A 296 -7.14 -15.10 11.29
N ALA A 297 -5.86 -15.00 11.66
CA ALA A 297 -5.46 -14.28 12.86
C ALA A 297 -5.78 -12.78 12.76
N LEU A 298 -5.48 -12.14 11.64
CA LEU A 298 -5.81 -10.73 11.40
C LEU A 298 -7.33 -10.48 11.36
N LEU A 299 -8.12 -11.42 10.83
CA LEU A 299 -9.58 -11.36 10.90
C LEU A 299 -10.10 -11.46 12.34
N GLN A 300 -9.49 -12.34 13.16
CA GLN A 300 -9.84 -12.45 14.58
C GLN A 300 -9.49 -11.18 15.36
N MET A 301 -8.34 -10.55 15.06
CA MET A 301 -7.98 -9.26 15.65
C MET A 301 -9.02 -8.19 15.33
N GLN A 302 -9.45 -8.07 14.08
CA GLN A 302 -10.54 -7.18 13.69
C GLN A 302 -11.83 -7.41 14.51
N HIS A 303 -11.99 -8.62 15.07
CA HIS A 303 -13.18 -8.99 15.84
C HIS A 303 -13.15 -8.56 17.30
N ARG A 304 -11.98 -8.57 17.94
CA ARG A 304 -11.84 -8.36 19.40
C ARG A 304 -12.08 -6.91 19.83
N GLU A 305 -12.01 -5.96 18.93
CA GLU A 305 -12.14 -4.55 19.22
C GLU A 305 -13.61 -4.09 19.24
N ASN A 306 -13.87 -3.05 20.06
CA ASN A 306 -15.20 -2.51 20.32
C ASN A 306 -15.97 -2.21 19.02
N PRO A 307 -17.25 -2.62 18.88
CA PRO A 307 -17.98 -2.57 17.61
C PRO A 307 -18.20 -1.16 17.04
N ASN A 308 -18.06 -0.12 17.84
CA ASN A 308 -18.52 1.22 17.48
C ASN A 308 -17.43 2.17 17.01
N ASP A 309 -16.16 1.94 17.37
CA ASP A 309 -15.07 2.89 17.06
C ASP A 309 -13.83 2.19 16.52
N TRP A 310 -13.78 2.06 15.21
CA TRP A 310 -12.50 1.79 14.55
C TRP A 310 -11.81 3.10 14.22
N THR A 311 -10.91 3.50 15.09
CA THR A 311 -9.99 4.61 14.86
C THR A 311 -8.68 4.11 14.24
N ALA A 312 -7.89 5.03 13.71
CA ALA A 312 -6.55 4.70 13.22
C ALA A 312 -5.63 4.11 14.30
N GLU A 313 -5.92 4.39 15.56
CA GLU A 313 -5.17 3.87 16.72
C GLU A 313 -5.44 2.40 17.02
N ASP A 314 -6.60 1.88 16.60
CA ASP A 314 -7.00 0.48 16.79
C ASP A 314 -6.17 -0.49 15.95
N PHE A 315 -5.46 0.01 14.95
CA PHE A 315 -4.56 -0.76 14.09
C PHE A 315 -3.09 -0.75 14.55
N ASN A 316 -2.79 -0.15 15.69
CA ASN A 316 -1.47 -0.23 16.29
C ASN A 316 -1.34 -1.56 17.04
N ILE A 317 -0.66 -2.54 16.44
CA ILE A 317 -0.49 -3.90 16.95
C ILE A 317 0.03 -3.90 18.39
N LYS A 318 0.89 -2.94 18.76
CA LYS A 318 1.43 -2.81 20.14
C LYS A 318 0.38 -2.38 21.16
N LYS A 319 -0.65 -1.65 20.76
CA LYS A 319 -1.78 -1.25 21.64
C LYS A 319 -2.84 -2.34 21.76
N ILE A 320 -2.96 -3.23 20.76
CA ILE A 320 -4.04 -4.23 20.66
C ILE A 320 -3.80 -5.44 21.59
N CYS A 321 -2.56 -5.73 21.96
CA CYS A 321 -2.20 -6.85 22.84
C CYS A 321 -1.21 -6.47 23.93
N PRO A 322 -1.56 -5.56 24.88
CA PRO A 322 -0.68 -5.27 26.01
C PRO A 322 -0.59 -6.42 27.03
N GLU A 323 -1.57 -7.32 27.10
CA GLU A 323 -1.70 -8.29 28.19
C GLU A 323 -1.29 -9.73 27.84
N SER A 324 -1.16 -10.10 26.56
CA SER A 324 -0.78 -11.48 26.19
C SER A 324 0.73 -11.77 26.28
N VAL A 325 1.53 -10.79 26.68
CA VAL A 325 3.01 -10.92 26.80
C VAL A 325 3.41 -11.28 28.24
N LYS A 326 2.49 -11.24 29.21
CA LYS A 326 2.85 -11.45 30.63
C LYS A 326 2.69 -12.87 31.17
N ASP A 327 2.03 -13.77 30.45
CA ASP A 327 1.88 -15.15 30.92
C ASP A 327 2.41 -16.14 29.87
N HIS A 328 3.65 -16.49 30.01
CA HIS A 328 4.40 -17.74 29.86
C HIS A 328 5.85 -17.51 29.41
#